data_bd9dc750447d3f5cbf751d12165e41f1
#
_entry.id   bd9dc750447d3f5cbf751d12165e41f1
#
_cell.length_a   1.000
_cell.length_b   1.000
_cell.length_c   1.000
_cell.angle_alpha   90.00
_cell.angle_beta   90.00
_cell.angle_gamma   90.00
#
_symmetry.space_group_name_H-M   'P 1'
#
loop_
_entity.id
_entity.type
_entity.pdbx_description
1 polymer ?
#
loop_
_entity_poly.entity_id
_entity_poly.type
_entity_poly.pdbx_seq_one_letter_code
_entity_poly.pdbx_strand_id
1 'polypeptide(L)'
;MNRRTFITGGVTASMALLLNGCHNSNRQAIDYSKHPSQIAETSSATNSVKQKKVTIRLATSWPAGFPIMGTGVEHFAERVKAASGGSLIIKIYPKETLVPALAVFDAASAGEIDAFHSGPYYWKGKNSAFALFSGTPFGLTSEEINSWMLFGGGMEFWREMYAKHNLYPLLGGNTNVQMGGWFRKPIRSLADLKGIKMRVPGIGGEVFSRLGVNPVLLAAGEIYPALERGMIDATEWVGPALDLQMGFHKVAKYYYAGWHEPGSVLELTFNKNVWESLSPEHQAILQIASDEMNTRMSLEFHAKNLNALQEIKKLGIAIQTFPNDVNHAAYQALQEYLKSESAANDDFKRVYESMESYLQKSRAWSNIGLGAFLNTREV
;
A
#
# COMPACT_ATOMS: atom_id res chain seq x y z
N MET A 1 63.38 -23.99 -6.57
CA MET A 1 64.16 -24.92 -5.74
C MET A 1 63.43 -25.19 -4.44
N ASN A 2 63.12 -26.49 -4.24
CA ASN A 2 62.95 -27.27 -3.00
C ASN A 2 62.00 -26.75 -1.90
N ARG A 3 60.92 -27.44 -1.71
CA ARG A 3 60.60 -28.73 -1.01
C ARG A 3 60.27 -28.54 0.47
N ARG A 4 59.00 -28.85 0.79
CA ARG A 4 58.45 -29.81 1.79
C ARG A 4 58.99 -29.73 3.23
N THR A 5 58.07 -29.69 4.23
CA THR A 5 57.78 -30.92 5.01
C THR A 5 56.60 -30.69 5.99
N PHE A 6 55.75 -31.69 6.09
CA PHE A 6 54.69 -31.94 7.07
C PHE A 6 55.25 -32.11 8.49
N ILE A 7 54.53 -31.67 9.53
CA ILE A 7 54.52 -32.38 10.82
C ILE A 7 53.08 -32.30 11.40
N THR A 8 52.50 -33.46 11.61
CA THR A 8 51.36 -33.82 12.40
C THR A 8 51.71 -33.81 13.89
N GLY A 9 50.82 -33.34 14.76
CA GLY A 9 50.95 -33.49 16.19
C GLY A 9 49.63 -33.14 16.89
N GLY A 10 48.82 -34.14 17.22
CA GLY A 10 47.63 -33.99 18.04
C GLY A 10 47.99 -33.90 19.53
N VAL A 11 47.22 -33.08 20.24
CA VAL A 11 47.05 -33.24 21.70
C VAL A 11 45.60 -32.91 22.04
N THR A 12 44.92 -33.92 22.53
CA THR A 12 43.66 -33.85 23.25
C THR A 12 43.89 -33.24 24.62
N ALA A 13 43.09 -32.23 25.00
CA ALA A 13 42.90 -31.88 26.40
C ALA A 13 41.47 -31.45 26.65
N SER A 14 40.78 -32.29 27.37
CA SER A 14 39.46 -32.02 27.97
C SER A 14 39.58 -30.88 28.99
N MET A 15 38.66 -29.94 28.94
CA MET A 15 38.38 -29.07 30.08
C MET A 15 36.86 -28.85 30.19
N ALA A 16 36.30 -29.64 31.09
CA ALA A 16 34.97 -29.42 31.62
C ALA A 16 35.04 -28.28 32.65
N LEU A 17 34.19 -27.26 32.49
CA LEU A 17 33.91 -26.31 33.56
C LEU A 17 32.46 -25.89 33.51
N LEU A 18 31.80 -26.23 34.55
CA LEU A 18 30.52 -25.89 35.14
C LEU A 18 30.01 -24.48 34.81
N LEU A 19 28.80 -24.41 34.25
CA LEU A 19 27.88 -23.31 34.50
C LEU A 19 26.50 -23.87 34.81
N ASN A 20 26.21 -23.96 36.11
CA ASN A 20 24.87 -24.05 36.64
C ASN A 20 24.22 -22.67 36.48
N GLY A 21 23.05 -22.65 35.84
CA GLY A 21 22.25 -21.44 35.76
C GLY A 21 20.86 -21.81 35.19
N CYS A 22 19.94 -22.01 36.11
CA CYS A 22 18.52 -22.30 35.83
C CYS A 22 17.89 -21.32 34.87
N HIS A 23 17.20 -21.79 33.84
CA HIS A 23 15.77 -21.47 33.70
C HIS A 23 15.08 -22.44 32.74
N ASN A 24 14.10 -23.10 33.29
CA ASN A 24 13.21 -24.04 32.64
C ASN A 24 12.28 -23.25 31.70
N SER A 25 12.41 -23.42 30.40
CA SER A 25 11.34 -23.13 29.45
C SER A 25 11.25 -24.31 28.49
N ASN A 26 10.28 -25.18 28.76
CA ASN A 26 9.85 -26.27 27.90
C ASN A 26 9.46 -25.70 26.51
N ARG A 27 10.40 -25.56 25.59
CA ARG A 27 10.11 -25.56 24.19
C ARG A 27 10.37 -26.98 23.68
N GLN A 28 9.34 -27.80 23.67
CA GLN A 28 9.34 -29.03 22.89
C GLN A 28 9.52 -28.65 21.43
N ALA A 29 10.67 -29.01 20.87
CA ALA A 29 10.85 -29.01 19.42
C ALA A 29 9.79 -29.97 18.85
N ILE A 30 8.93 -29.46 17.96
CA ILE A 30 7.95 -30.29 17.24
C ILE A 30 8.76 -31.19 16.28
N ASP A 31 8.84 -32.47 16.61
CA ASP A 31 9.45 -33.48 15.75
C ASP A 31 8.46 -33.87 14.66
N TYR A 32 8.61 -33.30 13.48
CA TYR A 32 7.78 -33.56 12.31
C TYR A 32 7.95 -34.98 11.72
N SER A 33 8.89 -35.80 12.21
CA SER A 33 9.11 -37.16 11.70
C SER A 33 8.14 -38.22 12.25
N LYS A 34 7.30 -37.86 13.22
CA LYS A 34 6.41 -38.79 13.96
C LYS A 34 4.94 -38.66 13.67
N HIS A 35 4.52 -37.94 12.63
CA HIS A 35 3.13 -37.99 12.20
C HIS A 35 3.00 -38.89 10.96
N PRO A 36 2.63 -40.19 11.13
CA PRO A 36 2.09 -40.94 10.03
C PRO A 36 0.77 -40.29 9.59
N SER A 37 0.69 -39.98 8.31
CA SER A 37 -0.54 -39.50 7.67
C SER A 37 -1.61 -40.58 7.75
N GLN A 38 -2.26 -40.72 8.89
CA GLN A 38 -3.57 -41.36 8.95
C GLN A 38 -4.59 -40.27 8.59
N ILE A 39 -4.76 -40.05 7.30
CA ILE A 39 -6.02 -39.50 6.81
C ILE A 39 -7.04 -40.60 7.07
N ALA A 40 -7.69 -40.51 8.23
CA ALA A 40 -8.91 -41.24 8.46
C ALA A 40 -9.90 -40.73 7.38
N GLU A 41 -10.25 -41.57 6.42
CA GLU A 41 -11.43 -41.39 5.58
C GLU A 41 -12.66 -41.46 6.50
N THR A 42 -12.90 -40.40 7.27
CA THR A 42 -14.21 -40.14 7.79
C THR A 42 -15.03 -39.67 6.61
N SER A 43 -15.78 -40.59 6.03
CA SER A 43 -16.94 -40.27 5.21
C SER A 43 -17.94 -39.52 6.09
N SER A 44 -17.67 -38.26 6.36
CA SER A 44 -18.66 -37.34 6.90
C SER A 44 -19.66 -37.14 5.78
N ALA A 45 -20.84 -37.77 5.95
CA ALA A 45 -22.03 -37.30 5.26
C ALA A 45 -22.14 -35.81 5.59
N THR A 46 -21.66 -34.98 4.64
CA THR A 46 -21.84 -33.55 4.71
C THR A 46 -23.34 -33.30 4.60
N ASN A 47 -23.99 -33.16 5.75
CA ASN A 47 -25.18 -32.35 5.82
C ASN A 47 -24.75 -30.97 5.35
N SER A 48 -24.85 -30.71 4.05
CA SER A 48 -24.70 -29.37 3.49
C SER A 48 -25.86 -28.56 4.07
N VAL A 49 -25.64 -27.97 5.22
CA VAL A 49 -26.43 -26.83 5.67
C VAL A 49 -26.27 -25.84 4.54
N LYS A 50 -27.36 -25.64 3.74
CA LYS A 50 -27.35 -24.63 2.68
C LYS A 50 -27.02 -23.31 3.33
N GLN A 51 -25.76 -22.93 3.25
CA GLN A 51 -25.29 -21.65 3.78
C GLN A 51 -26.12 -20.55 3.12
N LYS A 52 -26.72 -19.67 3.91
CA LYS A 52 -27.55 -18.57 3.41
C LYS A 52 -26.68 -17.74 2.47
N LYS A 53 -27.12 -17.55 1.23
CA LYS A 53 -26.40 -16.68 0.29
C LYS A 53 -26.38 -15.27 0.79
N VAL A 54 -25.18 -14.70 0.81
CA VAL A 54 -24.92 -13.31 1.18
C VAL A 54 -24.39 -12.57 -0.04
N THR A 55 -24.91 -11.38 -0.33
CA THR A 55 -24.41 -10.50 -1.38
C THR A 55 -23.96 -9.20 -0.75
N ILE A 56 -22.72 -8.79 -1.02
CA ILE A 56 -22.08 -7.55 -0.59
C ILE A 56 -22.08 -6.57 -1.77
N ARG A 57 -22.66 -5.38 -1.58
CA ARG A 57 -22.61 -4.29 -2.54
C ARG A 57 -21.32 -3.50 -2.31
N LEU A 58 -20.34 -3.67 -3.21
CA LEU A 58 -19.02 -3.03 -3.13
C LEU A 58 -18.91 -1.91 -4.16
N ALA A 59 -18.83 -0.66 -3.70
CA ALA A 59 -18.54 0.47 -4.57
C ALA A 59 -17.03 0.70 -4.73
N THR A 60 -16.59 1.19 -5.89
CA THR A 60 -15.18 1.55 -6.08
C THR A 60 -15.03 3.02 -6.46
N SER A 61 -13.92 3.63 -6.06
CA SER A 61 -13.52 4.97 -6.53
C SER A 61 -12.99 4.97 -7.97
N TRP A 62 -12.98 3.80 -8.63
CA TRP A 62 -12.41 3.60 -9.96
C TRP A 62 -13.48 3.40 -11.03
N PRO A 63 -13.19 3.77 -12.31
CA PRO A 63 -14.04 3.41 -13.43
C PRO A 63 -14.19 1.90 -13.62
N ALA A 64 -15.23 1.46 -14.32
CA ALA A 64 -15.39 0.07 -14.72
C ALA A 64 -14.18 -0.41 -15.54
N GLY A 65 -13.69 -1.63 -15.26
CA GLY A 65 -12.55 -2.23 -15.97
C GLY A 65 -11.23 -1.45 -15.80
N PHE A 66 -11.12 -0.56 -14.80
CA PHE A 66 -9.90 0.21 -14.59
C PHE A 66 -8.74 -0.75 -14.27
N PRO A 67 -7.66 -0.72 -15.03
CA PRO A 67 -6.59 -1.70 -14.89
C PRO A 67 -5.96 -1.70 -13.50
N ILE A 68 -5.54 -2.85 -13.08
CA ILE A 68 -4.90 -3.15 -11.81
C ILE A 68 -5.84 -2.89 -10.63
N MET A 69 -6.25 -1.65 -10.38
CA MET A 69 -7.12 -1.32 -9.23
C MET A 69 -8.54 -1.85 -9.41
N GLY A 70 -9.19 -1.62 -10.55
CA GLY A 70 -10.53 -2.14 -10.84
C GLY A 70 -10.53 -3.64 -11.10
N THR A 71 -9.65 -4.11 -11.98
CA THR A 71 -9.51 -5.55 -12.28
C THR A 71 -9.02 -6.36 -11.07
N GLY A 72 -8.29 -5.76 -10.14
CA GLY A 72 -7.92 -6.39 -8.88
C GLY A 72 -9.13 -6.65 -7.98
N VAL A 73 -10.09 -5.71 -7.92
CA VAL A 73 -11.35 -5.90 -7.20
C VAL A 73 -12.23 -6.95 -7.89
N GLU A 74 -12.25 -6.99 -9.23
CA GLU A 74 -12.95 -8.04 -9.98
C GLU A 74 -12.38 -9.42 -9.65
N HIS A 75 -11.05 -9.55 -9.64
CA HIS A 75 -10.37 -10.79 -9.23
C HIS A 75 -10.70 -11.17 -7.79
N PHE A 76 -10.67 -10.22 -6.85
CA PHE A 76 -11.10 -10.45 -5.46
C PHE A 76 -12.52 -11.02 -5.39
N ALA A 77 -13.47 -10.46 -6.12
CA ALA A 77 -14.85 -10.93 -6.13
C ALA A 77 -14.97 -12.37 -6.66
N GLU A 78 -14.21 -12.72 -7.70
CA GLU A 78 -14.14 -14.08 -8.24
C GLU A 78 -13.54 -15.07 -7.23
N ARG A 79 -12.47 -14.68 -6.53
CA ARG A 79 -11.84 -15.50 -5.48
C ARG A 79 -12.79 -15.76 -4.31
N VAL A 80 -13.48 -14.71 -3.82
CA VAL A 80 -14.48 -14.84 -2.77
C VAL A 80 -15.59 -15.79 -3.16
N LYS A 81 -16.14 -15.63 -4.39
CA LYS A 81 -17.19 -16.52 -4.91
C LYS A 81 -16.71 -17.97 -4.98
N ALA A 82 -15.52 -18.20 -5.52
CA ALA A 82 -14.95 -19.54 -5.65
C ALA A 82 -14.68 -20.19 -4.29
N ALA A 83 -14.04 -19.49 -3.37
CA ALA A 83 -13.68 -19.99 -2.04
C ALA A 83 -14.91 -20.27 -1.15
N SER A 84 -15.99 -19.49 -1.33
CA SER A 84 -17.24 -19.68 -0.59
C SER A 84 -18.20 -20.69 -1.21
N GLY A 85 -17.82 -21.36 -2.32
CA GLY A 85 -18.76 -22.21 -3.08
C GLY A 85 -19.99 -21.44 -3.59
N GLY A 86 -19.89 -20.10 -3.72
CA GLY A 86 -20.97 -19.22 -4.18
C GLY A 86 -21.97 -18.83 -3.09
N SER A 87 -21.67 -19.11 -1.81
CA SER A 87 -22.49 -18.63 -0.68
C SER A 87 -22.25 -17.15 -0.37
N LEU A 88 -21.07 -16.58 -0.74
CA LEU A 88 -20.76 -15.17 -0.61
C LEU A 88 -20.44 -14.57 -1.99
N ILE A 89 -21.16 -13.51 -2.34
CA ILE A 89 -21.06 -12.85 -3.65
C ILE A 89 -20.72 -11.37 -3.42
N ILE A 90 -19.67 -10.89 -4.06
CA ILE A 90 -19.33 -9.47 -4.12
C ILE A 90 -19.90 -8.90 -5.42
N LYS A 91 -20.84 -7.98 -5.32
CA LYS A 91 -21.38 -7.25 -6.45
C LYS A 91 -20.70 -5.89 -6.54
N ILE A 92 -19.87 -5.72 -7.58
CA ILE A 92 -19.07 -4.52 -7.77
C ILE A 92 -19.89 -3.45 -8.47
N TYR A 93 -19.77 -2.23 -7.99
CA TYR A 93 -20.35 -1.02 -8.53
C TYR A 93 -19.23 0.00 -8.78
N PRO A 94 -18.86 0.24 -10.04
CA PRO A 94 -17.87 1.23 -10.40
C PRO A 94 -18.29 2.64 -9.95
N LYS A 95 -17.33 3.58 -9.93
CA LYS A 95 -17.57 4.97 -9.55
C LYS A 95 -18.85 5.53 -10.22
N GLU A 96 -19.57 6.37 -9.49
CA GLU A 96 -20.80 7.05 -9.97
C GLU A 96 -21.98 6.15 -10.33
N THR A 97 -21.89 4.84 -10.03
CA THR A 97 -23.01 3.91 -10.24
C THR A 97 -24.00 3.96 -9.07
N LEU A 98 -23.51 3.89 -7.82
CA LEU A 98 -24.30 4.02 -6.60
C LEU A 98 -24.06 5.38 -5.93
N VAL A 99 -22.79 5.77 -5.85
CA VAL A 99 -22.32 6.97 -5.17
C VAL A 99 -21.16 7.61 -5.94
N PRO A 100 -20.89 8.91 -5.79
CA PRO A 100 -19.69 9.55 -6.33
C PRO A 100 -18.40 8.88 -5.82
N ALA A 101 -17.34 8.93 -6.62
CA ALA A 101 -16.07 8.25 -6.36
C ALA A 101 -15.45 8.57 -4.98
N LEU A 102 -15.57 9.81 -4.52
CA LEU A 102 -15.04 10.30 -3.25
C LEU A 102 -16.09 10.35 -2.12
N ALA A 103 -17.28 9.80 -2.33
CA ALA A 103 -18.36 9.71 -1.32
C ALA A 103 -18.51 8.29 -0.73
N VAL A 104 -17.71 7.32 -1.19
CA VAL A 104 -17.84 5.90 -0.80
C VAL A 104 -17.62 5.66 0.70
N PHE A 105 -16.75 6.46 1.35
CA PHE A 105 -16.52 6.38 2.80
C PHE A 105 -17.80 6.73 3.58
N ASP A 106 -18.43 7.85 3.27
CA ASP A 106 -19.63 8.32 3.95
C ASP A 106 -20.81 7.38 3.69
N ALA A 107 -20.97 6.93 2.45
CA ALA A 107 -22.01 5.99 2.08
C ALA A 107 -21.89 4.64 2.80
N ALA A 108 -20.66 4.11 2.93
CA ALA A 108 -20.43 2.88 3.69
C ALA A 108 -20.60 3.11 5.20
N SER A 109 -20.13 4.24 5.73
CA SER A 109 -20.33 4.61 7.13
C SER A 109 -21.82 4.68 7.50
N ALA A 110 -22.65 5.26 6.62
CA ALA A 110 -24.10 5.36 6.76
C ALA A 110 -24.86 4.05 6.48
N GLY A 111 -24.21 3.01 5.90
CA GLY A 111 -24.84 1.77 5.50
C GLY A 111 -25.61 1.82 4.18
N GLU A 112 -25.41 2.85 3.38
CA GLU A 112 -26.02 2.97 2.04
C GLU A 112 -25.39 1.95 1.06
N ILE A 113 -24.12 1.61 1.26
CA ILE A 113 -23.39 0.53 0.59
C ILE A 113 -22.74 -0.37 1.64
N ASP A 114 -22.42 -1.61 1.27
CA ASP A 114 -21.93 -2.61 2.22
C ASP A 114 -20.42 -2.59 2.37
N ALA A 115 -19.72 -2.21 1.30
CA ALA A 115 -18.26 -2.11 1.26
C ALA A 115 -17.80 -1.14 0.17
N PHE A 116 -16.53 -0.74 0.23
CA PHE A 116 -15.89 0.02 -0.83
C PHE A 116 -14.42 -0.32 -1.01
N HIS A 117 -13.87 0.05 -2.18
CA HIS A 117 -12.45 0.00 -2.49
C HIS A 117 -11.96 1.38 -2.94
N SER A 118 -10.95 1.91 -2.22
CA SER A 118 -10.45 3.28 -2.40
C SER A 118 -9.03 3.45 -1.82
N GLY A 119 -8.63 4.68 -1.55
CA GLY A 119 -7.39 5.04 -0.85
C GLY A 119 -7.65 5.81 0.44
N PRO A 120 -7.09 5.40 1.58
CA PRO A 120 -7.32 6.03 2.88
C PRO A 120 -7.03 7.53 2.93
N TYR A 121 -6.04 7.99 2.15
CA TYR A 121 -5.66 9.41 2.11
C TYR A 121 -6.75 10.36 1.58
N TYR A 122 -7.75 9.84 0.86
CA TYR A 122 -8.86 10.67 0.39
C TYR A 122 -9.73 11.21 1.54
N TRP A 123 -9.69 10.55 2.67
CA TRP A 123 -10.46 10.90 3.87
C TRP A 123 -9.65 11.74 4.87
N LYS A 124 -8.47 12.26 4.48
CA LYS A 124 -7.63 13.13 5.32
C LYS A 124 -8.41 14.30 5.95
N GLY A 125 -9.39 14.83 5.23
CA GLY A 125 -10.25 15.90 5.75
C GLY A 125 -11.17 15.49 6.90
N LYS A 126 -11.40 14.19 7.14
CA LYS A 126 -12.18 13.66 8.26
C LYS A 126 -11.30 13.42 9.48
N ASN A 127 -10.14 12.81 9.27
CA ASN A 127 -9.07 12.67 10.24
C ASN A 127 -7.74 12.57 9.47
N SER A 128 -6.82 13.47 9.76
CA SER A 128 -5.53 13.53 9.06
C SER A 128 -4.71 12.25 9.21
N ALA A 129 -4.89 11.50 10.31
CA ALA A 129 -4.25 10.22 10.53
C ALA A 129 -4.60 9.17 9.46
N PHE A 130 -5.75 9.27 8.79
CA PHE A 130 -6.13 8.33 7.74
C PHE A 130 -5.15 8.33 6.57
N ALA A 131 -4.52 9.46 6.28
CA ALA A 131 -3.51 9.53 5.23
C ALA A 131 -2.24 8.70 5.54
N LEU A 132 -1.93 8.50 6.82
CA LEU A 132 -0.78 7.69 7.24
C LEU A 132 -0.93 6.21 6.83
N PHE A 133 -2.15 5.69 6.77
CA PHE A 133 -2.40 4.31 6.36
C PHE A 133 -2.17 4.08 4.86
N SER A 134 -2.16 5.13 4.04
CA SER A 134 -1.69 5.02 2.65
C SER A 134 -0.17 5.07 2.55
N GLY A 135 0.49 5.87 3.38
CA GLY A 135 1.92 6.10 3.40
C GLY A 135 2.28 7.56 3.62
N THR A 136 3.57 7.83 3.72
CA THR A 136 4.11 9.19 3.89
C THR A 136 5.19 9.47 2.85
N PRO A 137 5.34 10.72 2.42
CA PRO A 137 6.52 11.13 1.66
C PRO A 137 7.81 10.71 2.38
N PHE A 138 8.82 10.26 1.63
CA PHE A 138 10.09 9.74 2.16
C PHE A 138 9.95 8.61 3.20
N GLY A 139 8.78 7.98 3.28
CA GLY A 139 8.42 7.01 4.29
C GLY A 139 8.74 5.55 3.94
N LEU A 140 7.90 4.65 4.44
CA LEU A 140 8.00 3.21 4.23
C LEU A 140 7.76 2.84 2.76
N THR A 141 8.62 1.98 2.21
CA THR A 141 8.38 1.34 0.90
C THR A 141 7.16 0.42 0.95
N SER A 142 6.73 -0.10 -0.20
CA SER A 142 5.58 -1.00 -0.29
C SER A 142 5.70 -2.23 0.62
N GLU A 143 6.88 -2.86 0.67
CA GLU A 143 7.13 -4.00 1.54
C GLU A 143 7.11 -3.59 3.01
N GLU A 144 7.78 -2.48 3.34
CA GLU A 144 7.90 -2.00 4.71
C GLU A 144 6.56 -1.53 5.28
N ILE A 145 5.72 -0.84 4.49
CA ILE A 145 4.39 -0.41 4.98
C ILE A 145 3.45 -1.59 5.16
N ASN A 146 3.44 -2.55 4.23
CA ASN A 146 2.67 -3.78 4.41
C ASN A 146 3.12 -4.56 5.65
N SER A 147 4.43 -4.62 5.90
CA SER A 147 5.00 -5.23 7.09
C SER A 147 4.61 -4.48 8.37
N TRP A 148 4.64 -3.14 8.37
CA TRP A 148 4.14 -2.34 9.49
C TRP A 148 2.65 -2.54 9.73
N MET A 149 1.85 -2.59 8.68
CA MET A 149 0.41 -2.84 8.79
C MET A 149 0.12 -4.18 9.46
N LEU A 150 0.81 -5.26 9.07
CA LEU A 150 0.52 -6.62 9.56
C LEU A 150 1.23 -6.97 10.87
N PHE A 151 2.41 -6.40 11.15
CA PHE A 151 3.27 -6.81 12.28
C PHE A 151 3.74 -5.65 13.15
N GLY A 152 3.48 -4.41 12.74
CA GLY A 152 3.91 -3.20 13.46
C GLY A 152 2.78 -2.42 14.15
N GLY A 153 1.55 -2.94 14.15
CA GLY A 153 0.40 -2.31 14.80
C GLY A 153 -0.45 -1.43 13.88
N GLY A 154 -0.12 -1.34 12.58
CA GLY A 154 -0.83 -0.48 11.64
C GLY A 154 -2.31 -0.85 11.48
N MET A 155 -2.62 -2.16 11.35
CA MET A 155 -3.99 -2.64 11.22
C MET A 155 -4.83 -2.41 12.47
N GLU A 156 -4.23 -2.51 13.66
CA GLU A 156 -4.91 -2.23 14.94
C GLU A 156 -5.33 -0.77 15.03
N PHE A 157 -4.41 0.16 14.74
CA PHE A 157 -4.73 1.59 14.69
C PHE A 157 -5.81 1.89 13.65
N TRP A 158 -5.69 1.33 12.47
CA TRP A 158 -6.63 1.57 11.38
C TRP A 158 -8.04 1.12 11.74
N ARG A 159 -8.17 -0.10 12.27
CA ARG A 159 -9.44 -0.66 12.72
C ARG A 159 -10.05 0.13 13.88
N GLU A 160 -9.22 0.51 14.88
CA GLU A 160 -9.68 1.35 16.01
C GLU A 160 -10.30 2.67 15.50
N MET A 161 -9.61 3.33 14.58
CA MET A 161 -10.05 4.63 14.09
C MET A 161 -11.26 4.53 13.16
N TYR A 162 -11.27 3.56 12.25
CA TYR A 162 -12.38 3.35 11.32
C TYR A 162 -13.64 2.85 12.02
N ALA A 163 -13.51 2.12 13.13
CA ALA A 163 -14.66 1.71 13.94
C ALA A 163 -15.46 2.90 14.48
N LYS A 164 -14.82 4.06 14.73
CA LYS A 164 -15.50 5.33 15.12
C LYS A 164 -16.45 5.83 14.02
N HIS A 165 -16.25 5.37 12.77
CA HIS A 165 -17.06 5.68 11.60
C HIS A 165 -17.91 4.50 11.12
N ASN A 166 -18.15 3.48 11.99
CA ASN A 166 -18.88 2.27 11.62
C ASN A 166 -18.26 1.53 10.42
N LEU A 167 -16.93 1.48 10.31
CA LEU A 167 -16.18 0.88 9.22
C LEU A 167 -15.19 -0.17 9.73
N TYR A 168 -14.90 -1.17 8.89
CA TYR A 168 -13.92 -2.22 9.13
C TYR A 168 -13.01 -2.40 7.92
N PRO A 169 -11.75 -1.94 7.98
CA PRO A 169 -10.83 -1.97 6.86
C PRO A 169 -10.05 -3.29 6.78
N LEU A 170 -9.76 -3.68 5.54
CA LEU A 170 -8.79 -4.69 5.13
C LEU A 170 -7.81 -4.06 4.15
N LEU A 171 -6.65 -4.70 3.95
CA LEU A 171 -5.70 -4.31 2.90
C LEU A 171 -6.33 -4.53 1.52
N GLY A 172 -6.41 -3.50 0.71
CA GLY A 172 -7.07 -3.52 -0.59
C GLY A 172 -6.11 -3.54 -1.79
N GLY A 173 -4.82 -3.52 -1.54
CA GLY A 173 -3.78 -3.41 -2.56
C GLY A 173 -2.66 -2.46 -2.15
N ASN A 174 -1.59 -2.45 -2.94
CA ASN A 174 -0.50 -1.48 -2.81
C ASN A 174 0.01 -1.09 -4.19
N THR A 175 0.17 0.19 -4.44
CA THR A 175 0.61 0.71 -5.75
C THR A 175 2.10 0.56 -6.00
N ASN A 176 2.88 0.18 -5.00
CA ASN A 176 4.34 0.32 -4.97
C ASN A 176 4.77 1.80 -5.06
N VAL A 177 6.06 2.03 -5.33
CA VAL A 177 6.60 3.37 -5.50
C VAL A 177 5.91 4.07 -6.66
N GLN A 178 5.44 5.28 -6.39
CA GLN A 178 4.80 6.13 -7.37
C GLN A 178 5.77 7.15 -7.98
N MET A 179 5.41 7.63 -9.17
CA MET A 179 6.15 8.71 -9.84
C MET A 179 5.69 10.06 -9.32
N GLY A 180 6.62 11.03 -9.26
CA GLY A 180 6.36 12.40 -8.76
C GLY A 180 5.42 13.25 -9.62
N GLY A 181 5.04 12.75 -10.79
CA GLY A 181 3.97 13.32 -11.60
C GLY A 181 4.42 13.87 -12.95
N TRP A 182 3.42 14.36 -13.66
CA TRP A 182 3.47 14.93 -14.99
C TRP A 182 3.34 16.45 -14.94
N PHE A 183 4.28 17.14 -15.58
CA PHE A 183 4.32 18.60 -15.61
C PHE A 183 4.31 19.10 -17.06
N ARG A 184 3.62 20.21 -17.31
CA ARG A 184 3.64 20.89 -18.62
C ARG A 184 4.96 21.59 -18.89
N LYS A 185 5.61 22.07 -17.82
CA LYS A 185 6.90 22.77 -17.85
C LYS A 185 7.94 22.02 -17.01
N PRO A 186 9.21 22.11 -17.35
CA PRO A 186 10.25 21.50 -16.53
C PRO A 186 10.39 22.22 -15.17
N ILE A 187 10.67 21.45 -14.14
CA ILE A 187 11.01 21.93 -12.80
C ILE A 187 12.53 21.90 -12.66
N ARG A 188 13.18 23.05 -12.71
CA ARG A 188 14.63 23.21 -12.65
C ARG A 188 15.10 23.68 -11.28
N SER A 189 14.19 24.22 -10.47
CA SER A 189 14.44 24.75 -9.14
C SER A 189 13.15 24.82 -8.33
N LEU A 190 13.26 25.06 -7.04
CA LEU A 190 12.12 25.30 -6.14
C LEU A 190 11.23 26.47 -6.61
N ALA A 191 11.81 27.47 -7.27
CA ALA A 191 11.04 28.61 -7.76
C ALA A 191 10.03 28.23 -8.84
N ASP A 192 10.29 27.17 -9.62
CA ASP A 192 9.41 26.72 -10.69
C ASP A 192 8.12 26.05 -10.18
N LEU A 193 8.08 25.66 -8.90
CA LEU A 193 6.89 25.08 -8.26
C LEU A 193 5.84 26.13 -7.85
N LYS A 194 6.27 27.40 -7.70
CA LYS A 194 5.38 28.44 -7.17
C LYS A 194 4.20 28.72 -8.10
N GLY A 195 2.99 28.62 -7.54
CA GLY A 195 1.74 28.89 -8.25
C GLY A 195 1.23 27.78 -9.16
N ILE A 196 1.96 26.67 -9.33
CA ILE A 196 1.50 25.50 -10.08
C ILE A 196 0.21 24.97 -9.45
N LYS A 197 -0.84 24.78 -10.25
CA LYS A 197 -2.04 24.05 -9.86
C LYS A 197 -1.80 22.58 -10.14
N MET A 198 -1.73 21.75 -9.10
CA MET A 198 -1.39 20.33 -9.25
C MET A 198 -2.43 19.43 -8.57
N ARG A 199 -2.89 18.42 -9.29
CA ARG A 199 -3.65 17.36 -8.64
C ARG A 199 -2.65 16.47 -7.90
N VAL A 200 -2.77 16.45 -6.57
CA VAL A 200 -1.99 15.60 -5.68
C VAL A 200 -2.74 15.38 -4.36
N PRO A 201 -3.03 14.12 -3.96
CA PRO A 201 -3.75 13.82 -2.72
C PRO A 201 -2.81 13.74 -1.51
N GLY A 202 -3.40 13.44 -0.36
CA GLY A 202 -2.69 12.98 0.83
C GLY A 202 -1.72 13.97 1.43
N ILE A 203 -0.68 13.43 2.06
CA ILE A 203 0.40 14.22 2.68
C ILE A 203 1.32 14.83 1.61
N GLY A 204 1.45 14.20 0.45
CA GLY A 204 2.17 14.77 -0.70
C GLY A 204 1.63 16.15 -1.08
N GLY A 205 0.29 16.32 -1.09
CA GLY A 205 -0.36 17.60 -1.33
C GLY A 205 -0.02 18.66 -0.29
N GLU A 206 0.08 18.29 0.99
CA GLU A 206 0.49 19.19 2.07
C GLU A 206 1.92 19.67 1.91
N VAL A 207 2.83 18.76 1.55
CA VAL A 207 4.23 19.11 1.28
C VAL A 207 4.33 20.04 0.09
N PHE A 208 3.71 19.69 -1.05
CA PHE A 208 3.73 20.57 -2.24
C PHE A 208 3.11 21.93 -1.98
N SER A 209 2.06 22.02 -1.15
CA SER A 209 1.46 23.30 -0.74
C SER A 209 2.48 24.21 -0.04
N ARG A 210 3.29 23.66 0.85
CA ARG A 210 4.37 24.40 1.55
C ARG A 210 5.51 24.84 0.62
N LEU A 211 5.65 24.16 -0.53
CA LEU A 211 6.58 24.56 -1.59
C LEU A 211 5.99 25.62 -2.55
N GLY A 212 4.76 26.07 -2.30
CA GLY A 212 4.09 27.09 -3.10
C GLY A 212 3.26 26.56 -4.27
N VAL A 213 3.02 25.26 -4.34
CA VAL A 213 2.05 24.63 -5.25
C VAL A 213 0.64 24.84 -4.70
N ASN A 214 -0.36 24.88 -5.58
CA ASN A 214 -1.78 24.89 -5.25
C ASN A 214 -2.37 23.48 -5.47
N PRO A 215 -2.38 22.59 -4.44
CA PRO A 215 -2.87 21.24 -4.61
C PRO A 215 -4.38 21.20 -4.71
N VAL A 216 -4.90 20.31 -5.56
CA VAL A 216 -6.33 20.02 -5.68
C VAL A 216 -6.55 18.52 -5.67
N LEU A 217 -7.66 18.07 -5.13
CA LEU A 217 -8.09 16.68 -5.17
C LEU A 217 -9.12 16.50 -6.28
N LEU A 218 -8.83 15.61 -7.24
CA LEU A 218 -9.74 15.22 -8.32
C LEU A 218 -9.81 13.69 -8.37
N ALA A 219 -10.99 13.17 -8.65
CA ALA A 219 -11.19 11.76 -8.93
C ALA A 219 -10.53 11.34 -10.27
N ALA A 220 -10.18 10.05 -10.41
CA ALA A 220 -9.45 9.52 -11.57
C ALA A 220 -9.96 9.99 -12.94
N GLY A 221 -11.27 9.96 -13.15
CA GLY A 221 -11.87 10.34 -14.44
C GLY A 221 -11.87 11.84 -14.75
N GLU A 222 -11.56 12.69 -13.77
CA GLU A 222 -11.55 14.14 -13.91
C GLU A 222 -10.16 14.71 -14.23
N ILE A 223 -9.11 13.92 -13.98
CA ILE A 223 -7.72 14.42 -14.04
C ILE A 223 -7.31 14.79 -15.47
N TYR A 224 -7.48 13.86 -16.45
CA TYR A 224 -7.09 14.14 -17.82
C TYR A 224 -7.84 15.35 -18.40
N PRO A 225 -9.20 15.45 -18.29
CA PRO A 225 -9.91 16.64 -18.75
C PRO A 225 -9.46 17.95 -18.08
N ALA A 226 -9.15 17.92 -16.78
CA ALA A 226 -8.64 19.09 -16.07
C ALA A 226 -7.25 19.51 -16.56
N LEU A 227 -6.36 18.54 -16.75
CA LEU A 227 -5.03 18.77 -17.30
C LEU A 227 -5.11 19.26 -18.76
N GLU A 228 -5.93 18.65 -19.61
CA GLU A 228 -6.10 19.01 -21.01
C GLU A 228 -6.59 20.46 -21.17
N ARG A 229 -7.61 20.86 -20.40
CA ARG A 229 -8.19 22.20 -20.42
C ARG A 229 -7.34 23.26 -19.72
N GLY A 230 -6.22 22.87 -19.08
CA GLY A 230 -5.36 23.80 -18.33
C GLY A 230 -5.98 24.30 -17.02
N MET A 231 -6.96 23.58 -16.48
CA MET A 231 -7.50 23.83 -15.12
C MET A 231 -6.47 23.47 -14.05
N ILE A 232 -5.59 22.48 -14.35
CA ILE A 232 -4.40 22.13 -13.60
C ILE A 232 -3.17 22.15 -14.54
N ASP A 233 -2.00 22.44 -13.97
CA ASP A 233 -0.73 22.54 -14.68
C ASP A 233 0.08 21.23 -14.59
N ALA A 234 -0.19 20.46 -13.54
CA ALA A 234 0.51 19.21 -13.24
C ALA A 234 -0.43 18.22 -12.56
N THR A 235 -0.06 16.95 -12.60
CA THR A 235 -0.74 15.88 -11.87
C THR A 235 0.26 14.79 -11.51
N GLU A 236 0.11 14.20 -10.34
CA GLU A 236 0.55 12.84 -10.10
C GLU A 236 -0.66 11.89 -10.19
N TRP A 237 -0.39 10.61 -10.38
CA TRP A 237 -1.44 9.60 -10.31
C TRP A 237 -0.92 8.32 -9.64
N VAL A 238 -0.15 7.48 -10.33
CA VAL A 238 0.47 6.30 -9.72
C VAL A 238 1.86 6.07 -10.30
N GLY A 239 1.93 5.61 -11.54
CA GLY A 239 3.18 5.24 -12.16
C GLY A 239 3.02 4.87 -13.64
N PRO A 240 4.10 4.44 -14.31
CA PRO A 240 4.16 4.32 -15.77
C PRO A 240 2.96 3.64 -16.40
N ALA A 241 2.48 2.52 -15.83
CA ALA A 241 1.41 1.73 -16.42
C ALA A 241 0.07 2.46 -16.48
N LEU A 242 -0.38 3.00 -15.34
CA LEU A 242 -1.64 3.72 -15.28
C LEU A 242 -1.54 5.11 -15.88
N ASP A 243 -0.43 5.80 -15.67
CA ASP A 243 -0.21 7.16 -16.18
C ASP A 243 -0.21 7.20 -17.71
N LEU A 244 0.43 6.21 -18.35
CA LEU A 244 0.41 6.06 -19.81
C LEU A 244 -1.01 5.85 -20.33
N GLN A 245 -1.78 4.99 -19.65
CA GLN A 245 -3.17 4.71 -20.02
C GLN A 245 -4.09 5.91 -19.80
N MET A 246 -3.87 6.70 -18.74
CA MET A 246 -4.58 7.96 -18.52
C MET A 246 -4.27 9.02 -19.57
N GLY A 247 -3.21 8.82 -20.38
CA GLY A 247 -2.89 9.68 -21.50
C GLY A 247 -2.18 10.98 -21.13
N PHE A 248 -1.67 11.14 -19.92
CA PHE A 248 -1.04 12.39 -19.45
C PHE A 248 0.11 12.84 -20.33
N HIS A 249 0.86 11.89 -20.92
CA HIS A 249 1.95 12.16 -21.88
C HIS A 249 1.52 12.96 -23.11
N LYS A 250 0.24 13.01 -23.42
CA LYS A 250 -0.27 13.79 -24.59
C LYS A 250 -0.27 15.29 -24.29
N VAL A 251 -0.48 15.66 -23.04
CA VAL A 251 -0.67 17.07 -22.59
C VAL A 251 0.44 17.59 -21.67
N ALA A 252 1.23 16.71 -21.05
CA ALA A 252 2.40 17.05 -20.23
C ALA A 252 3.61 16.23 -20.70
N LYS A 253 4.78 16.89 -20.81
CA LYS A 253 5.96 16.29 -21.43
C LYS A 253 7.11 15.97 -20.49
N TYR A 254 6.98 16.37 -19.22
CA TYR A 254 8.01 16.18 -18.20
C TYR A 254 7.47 15.25 -17.13
N TYR A 255 8.10 14.09 -16.97
CA TYR A 255 7.70 13.05 -16.05
C TYR A 255 8.76 12.87 -14.97
N TYR A 256 8.37 13.05 -13.72
CA TYR A 256 9.32 13.09 -12.60
C TYR A 256 9.23 11.81 -11.75
N ALA A 257 10.40 11.27 -11.38
CA ALA A 257 10.49 10.34 -10.27
C ALA A 257 10.15 11.07 -8.96
N GLY A 258 9.41 10.40 -8.08
CA GLY A 258 8.85 11.04 -6.89
C GLY A 258 9.48 10.59 -5.59
N TRP A 259 9.18 11.35 -4.56
CA TRP A 259 9.50 11.09 -3.16
C TRP A 259 8.20 10.99 -2.31
N HIS A 260 7.06 11.30 -2.90
CA HIS A 260 5.81 11.55 -2.18
C HIS A 260 5.11 10.27 -1.72
N GLU A 261 5.19 9.17 -2.49
CA GLU A 261 4.57 7.89 -2.18
C GLU A 261 5.50 6.71 -2.54
N PRO A 262 6.38 6.30 -1.62
CA PRO A 262 7.28 5.15 -1.83
C PRO A 262 6.54 3.80 -1.77
N GLY A 263 5.31 3.78 -1.24
CA GLY A 263 4.36 2.69 -1.27
C GLY A 263 3.02 3.21 -0.80
N SER A 264 1.95 3.02 -1.59
CA SER A 264 0.62 3.50 -1.22
C SER A 264 -0.34 2.34 -1.05
N VAL A 265 -0.78 2.12 0.20
CA VAL A 265 -1.78 1.10 0.54
C VAL A 265 -3.16 1.58 0.09
N LEU A 266 -3.88 0.69 -0.57
CA LEU A 266 -5.29 0.83 -0.89
C LEU A 266 -6.14 0.07 0.12
N GLU A 267 -7.39 0.48 0.27
CA GLU A 267 -8.33 -0.09 1.23
C GLU A 267 -9.45 -0.90 0.58
N LEU A 268 -9.78 -1.99 1.24
CA LEU A 268 -11.04 -2.71 1.07
C LEU A 268 -11.80 -2.59 2.38
N THR A 269 -12.79 -1.72 2.44
CA THR A 269 -13.42 -1.36 3.69
C THR A 269 -14.89 -1.73 3.68
N PHE A 270 -15.34 -2.38 4.75
CA PHE A 270 -16.73 -2.80 4.95
C PHE A 270 -17.44 -1.87 5.93
N ASN A 271 -18.75 -1.70 5.76
CA ASN A 271 -19.59 -1.25 6.86
C ASN A 271 -19.43 -2.25 8.02
N LYS A 272 -19.17 -1.76 9.25
CA LYS A 272 -18.84 -2.61 10.39
C LYS A 272 -19.99 -3.53 10.77
N ASN A 273 -21.24 -3.06 10.71
CA ASN A 273 -22.41 -3.90 11.02
C ASN A 273 -22.57 -5.04 9.99
N VAL A 274 -22.27 -4.74 8.70
CA VAL A 274 -22.25 -5.78 7.65
C VAL A 274 -21.16 -6.79 7.94
N TRP A 275 -19.94 -6.36 8.24
CA TRP A 275 -18.83 -7.24 8.61
C TRP A 275 -19.16 -8.15 9.79
N GLU A 276 -19.73 -7.59 10.86
CA GLU A 276 -20.10 -8.32 12.09
C GLU A 276 -21.27 -9.28 11.88
N SER A 277 -22.10 -9.05 10.85
CA SER A 277 -23.19 -9.96 10.48
C SER A 277 -22.76 -11.20 9.69
N LEU A 278 -21.53 -11.21 9.20
CA LEU A 278 -20.97 -12.34 8.44
C LEU A 278 -20.58 -13.49 9.37
N SER A 279 -20.68 -14.71 8.86
CA SER A 279 -20.15 -15.87 9.59
C SER A 279 -18.62 -15.80 9.68
N PRO A 280 -18.01 -16.45 10.69
CA PRO A 280 -16.54 -16.51 10.80
C PRO A 280 -15.87 -17.06 9.53
N GLU A 281 -16.50 -18.00 8.83
CA GLU A 281 -15.99 -18.57 7.58
C GLU A 281 -16.00 -17.52 6.47
N HIS A 282 -17.07 -16.73 6.34
CA HIS A 282 -17.13 -15.64 5.35
C HIS A 282 -16.12 -14.54 5.65
N GLN A 283 -15.94 -14.17 6.91
CA GLN A 283 -14.91 -13.20 7.32
C GLN A 283 -13.50 -13.72 6.98
N ALA A 284 -13.21 -15.00 7.26
CA ALA A 284 -11.94 -15.62 6.93
C ALA A 284 -11.69 -15.65 5.42
N ILE A 285 -12.70 -15.98 4.61
CA ILE A 285 -12.60 -15.96 3.15
C ILE A 285 -12.29 -14.54 2.63
N LEU A 286 -12.98 -13.53 3.16
CA LEU A 286 -12.73 -12.13 2.77
C LEU A 286 -11.32 -11.68 3.16
N GLN A 287 -10.84 -12.05 4.34
CA GLN A 287 -9.48 -11.72 4.78
C GLN A 287 -8.43 -12.36 3.86
N ILE A 288 -8.54 -13.68 3.61
CA ILE A 288 -7.59 -14.40 2.73
C ILE A 288 -7.61 -13.84 1.31
N ALA A 289 -8.78 -13.57 0.76
CA ALA A 289 -8.91 -13.00 -0.58
C ALA A 289 -8.38 -11.55 -0.65
N SER A 290 -8.51 -10.79 0.43
CA SER A 290 -7.95 -9.45 0.57
C SER A 290 -6.42 -9.48 0.62
N ASP A 291 -5.82 -10.39 1.37
CA ASP A 291 -4.36 -10.57 1.45
C ASP A 291 -3.79 -11.02 0.09
N GLU A 292 -4.49 -11.90 -0.63
CA GLU A 292 -4.16 -12.28 -2.02
C GLU A 292 -4.23 -11.07 -2.94
N MET A 293 -5.31 -10.28 -2.88
CA MET A 293 -5.48 -9.07 -3.70
C MET A 293 -4.38 -8.05 -3.43
N ASN A 294 -4.04 -7.80 -2.17
CA ASN A 294 -2.98 -6.85 -1.78
C ASN A 294 -1.64 -7.24 -2.40
N THR A 295 -1.24 -8.49 -2.25
CA THR A 295 0.02 -9.01 -2.80
C THR A 295 0.00 -9.01 -4.33
N ARG A 296 -1.07 -9.52 -4.94
CA ARG A 296 -1.20 -9.61 -6.40
C ARG A 296 -1.17 -8.25 -7.06
N MET A 297 -1.90 -7.27 -6.53
CA MET A 297 -1.96 -5.91 -7.07
C MET A 297 -0.58 -5.26 -7.05
N SER A 298 0.16 -5.39 -5.95
CA SER A 298 1.53 -4.89 -5.83
C SER A 298 2.46 -5.48 -6.90
N LEU A 299 2.42 -6.80 -7.09
CA LEU A 299 3.24 -7.48 -8.11
C LEU A 299 2.79 -7.11 -9.54
N GLU A 300 1.50 -6.92 -9.78
CA GLU A 300 0.97 -6.51 -11.08
C GLU A 300 1.40 -5.08 -11.45
N PHE A 301 1.38 -4.15 -10.49
CA PHE A 301 1.95 -2.81 -10.68
C PHE A 301 3.41 -2.88 -11.08
N HIS A 302 4.22 -3.65 -10.35
CA HIS A 302 5.63 -3.82 -10.70
C HIS A 302 5.79 -4.34 -12.13
N ALA A 303 5.14 -5.44 -12.48
CA ALA A 303 5.27 -6.07 -13.79
C ALA A 303 4.82 -5.16 -14.95
N LYS A 304 3.70 -4.45 -14.79
CA LYS A 304 3.18 -3.56 -15.84
C LYS A 304 3.99 -2.28 -15.98
N ASN A 305 4.53 -1.74 -14.88
CA ASN A 305 5.39 -0.56 -14.90
C ASN A 305 6.67 -0.78 -15.71
N LEU A 306 7.24 -1.99 -15.70
CA LEU A 306 8.45 -2.33 -16.49
C LEU A 306 8.23 -2.04 -17.98
N ASN A 307 7.13 -2.55 -18.55
CA ASN A 307 6.82 -2.40 -19.97
C ASN A 307 6.39 -0.96 -20.29
N ALA A 308 5.53 -0.38 -19.47
CA ALA A 308 5.02 0.97 -19.68
C ALA A 308 6.13 2.03 -19.63
N LEU A 309 7.14 1.85 -18.78
CA LEU A 309 8.31 2.73 -18.74
C LEU A 309 9.08 2.73 -20.07
N GLN A 310 9.23 1.56 -20.71
CA GLN A 310 9.87 1.48 -22.02
C GLN A 310 9.07 2.21 -23.10
N GLU A 311 7.74 2.09 -23.07
CA GLU A 311 6.86 2.81 -24.00
C GLU A 311 6.94 4.33 -23.78
N ILE A 312 6.96 4.81 -22.55
CA ILE A 312 7.12 6.23 -22.22
C ILE A 312 8.46 6.74 -22.77
N LYS A 313 9.55 5.96 -22.63
CA LYS A 313 10.85 6.32 -23.21
C LYS A 313 10.81 6.41 -24.74
N LYS A 314 10.14 5.46 -25.43
CA LYS A 314 9.97 5.50 -26.90
C LYS A 314 9.17 6.71 -27.38
N LEU A 315 8.24 7.21 -26.56
CA LEU A 315 7.48 8.44 -26.87
C LEU A 315 8.30 9.73 -26.73
N GLY A 316 9.58 9.64 -26.36
CA GLY A 316 10.46 10.79 -26.18
C GLY A 316 10.10 11.67 -24.98
N ILE A 317 9.41 11.13 -23.98
CA ILE A 317 9.07 11.85 -22.75
C ILE A 317 10.33 12.03 -21.91
N ALA A 318 10.56 13.27 -21.44
CA ALA A 318 11.67 13.57 -20.55
C ALA A 318 11.38 13.03 -19.13
N ILE A 319 12.01 11.91 -18.80
CA ILE A 319 11.97 11.34 -17.45
C ILE A 319 13.07 11.96 -16.63
N GLN A 320 12.73 12.58 -15.51
CA GLN A 320 13.62 13.38 -14.68
C GLN A 320 13.48 13.05 -13.20
N THR A 321 14.42 13.51 -12.40
CA THR A 321 14.31 13.59 -10.95
C THR A 321 14.12 15.05 -10.55
N PHE A 322 13.45 15.30 -9.43
CA PHE A 322 13.37 16.65 -8.89
C PHE A 322 14.79 17.17 -8.53
N PRO A 323 15.05 18.46 -8.72
CA PRO A 323 16.29 19.08 -8.28
C PRO A 323 16.53 18.90 -6.77
N ASN A 324 17.79 18.92 -6.35
CA ASN A 324 18.17 18.71 -4.96
C ASN A 324 17.58 19.76 -4.01
N ASP A 325 17.46 21.02 -4.45
CA ASP A 325 16.81 22.09 -3.67
C ASP A 325 15.32 21.80 -3.43
N VAL A 326 14.62 21.24 -4.43
CA VAL A 326 13.22 20.78 -4.29
C VAL A 326 13.13 19.62 -3.31
N ASN A 327 13.96 18.59 -3.48
CA ASN A 327 13.96 17.42 -2.59
C ASN A 327 14.26 17.81 -1.14
N HIS A 328 15.23 18.70 -0.92
CA HIS A 328 15.58 19.17 0.41
C HIS A 328 14.46 19.99 1.05
N ALA A 329 13.89 20.94 0.29
CA ALA A 329 12.75 21.73 0.76
C ALA A 329 11.52 20.86 1.04
N ALA A 330 11.25 19.83 0.21
CA ALA A 330 10.16 18.89 0.42
C ALA A 330 10.32 18.10 1.72
N TYR A 331 11.54 17.63 2.00
CA TYR A 331 11.82 16.94 3.27
C TYR A 331 11.62 17.84 4.48
N GLN A 332 12.10 19.09 4.43
CA GLN A 332 11.88 20.07 5.50
C GLN A 332 10.38 20.36 5.70
N ALA A 333 9.66 20.62 4.61
CA ALA A 333 8.22 20.87 4.64
C ALA A 333 7.44 19.66 5.23
N LEU A 334 7.86 18.43 4.93
CA LEU A 334 7.31 17.23 5.54
C LEU A 334 7.52 17.23 7.06
N GLN A 335 8.76 17.50 7.53
CA GLN A 335 9.04 17.50 8.98
C GLN A 335 8.21 18.54 9.72
N GLU A 336 8.04 19.72 9.14
CA GLU A 336 7.17 20.77 9.68
C GLU A 336 5.70 20.31 9.72
N TYR A 337 5.19 19.69 8.66
CA TYR A 337 3.84 19.15 8.63
C TYR A 337 3.62 18.09 9.70
N LEU A 338 4.50 17.07 9.75
CA LEU A 338 4.39 15.98 10.72
C LEU A 338 4.41 16.48 12.17
N LYS A 339 5.28 17.46 12.46
CA LYS A 339 5.35 18.09 13.78
C LYS A 339 4.07 18.86 14.10
N SER A 340 3.60 19.71 13.20
CA SER A 340 2.40 20.52 13.42
C SER A 340 1.15 19.65 13.56
N GLU A 341 1.02 18.62 12.73
CA GLU A 341 -0.13 17.73 12.76
C GLU A 341 -0.16 16.85 14.01
N SER A 342 1.00 16.32 14.41
CA SER A 342 1.14 15.58 15.67
C SER A 342 0.82 16.42 16.91
N ALA A 343 1.03 17.74 16.85
CA ALA A 343 0.66 18.64 17.93
C ALA A 343 -0.86 18.96 17.96
N ALA A 344 -1.53 18.87 16.82
CA ALA A 344 -2.94 19.22 16.66
C ALA A 344 -3.91 18.02 16.75
N ASN A 345 -3.42 16.80 16.50
CA ASN A 345 -4.25 15.58 16.38
C ASN A 345 -3.57 14.41 17.08
N ASP A 346 -4.12 13.99 18.21
CA ASP A 346 -3.59 12.87 19.01
C ASP A 346 -3.65 11.52 18.27
N ASP A 347 -4.68 11.27 17.45
CA ASP A 347 -4.76 10.07 16.62
C ASP A 347 -3.62 10.06 15.62
N PHE A 348 -3.35 11.19 14.95
CA PHE A 348 -2.22 11.32 14.01
C PHE A 348 -0.88 11.07 14.72
N LYS A 349 -0.68 11.69 15.88
CA LYS A 349 0.54 11.52 16.67
C LYS A 349 0.82 10.06 17.01
N ARG A 350 -0.18 9.35 17.56
CA ARG A 350 -0.05 7.93 17.96
C ARG A 350 0.34 7.04 16.79
N VAL A 351 -0.35 7.21 15.65
CA VAL A 351 -0.09 6.42 14.43
C VAL A 351 1.28 6.75 13.85
N TYR A 352 1.60 8.06 13.76
CA TYR A 352 2.88 8.51 13.23
C TYR A 352 4.07 8.03 14.06
N GLU A 353 4.02 8.14 15.39
CA GLU A 353 5.08 7.66 16.30
C GLU A 353 5.36 6.16 16.12
N SER A 354 4.30 5.34 15.96
CA SER A 354 4.43 3.91 15.65
C SER A 354 5.10 3.69 14.29
N MET A 355 4.61 4.37 13.25
CA MET A 355 5.14 4.27 11.89
C MET A 355 6.60 4.73 11.81
N GLU A 356 6.96 5.85 12.45
CA GLU A 356 8.32 6.39 12.44
C GLU A 356 9.29 5.45 13.16
N SER A 357 8.90 4.90 14.32
CA SER A 357 9.71 3.90 15.02
C SER A 357 9.97 2.67 14.13
N TYR A 358 8.96 2.24 13.36
CA TYR A 358 9.10 1.14 12.42
C TYR A 358 10.01 1.51 11.24
N LEU A 359 9.83 2.71 10.68
CA LEU A 359 10.63 3.23 9.57
C LEU A 359 12.13 3.28 9.89
N GLN A 360 12.50 3.72 11.10
CA GLN A 360 13.90 3.75 11.52
C GLN A 360 14.55 2.36 11.52
N LYS A 361 13.83 1.34 12.01
CA LYS A 361 14.29 -0.05 12.01
C LYS A 361 14.36 -0.61 10.58
N SER A 362 13.34 -0.33 9.77
CA SER A 362 13.28 -0.76 8.38
C SER A 362 14.42 -0.19 7.56
N ARG A 363 14.72 1.11 7.70
CA ARG A 363 15.85 1.75 7.02
C ARG A 363 17.19 1.09 7.34
N ALA A 364 17.42 0.76 8.62
CA ALA A 364 18.65 0.08 9.03
C ALA A 364 18.78 -1.29 8.32
N TRP A 365 17.71 -2.06 8.25
CA TRP A 365 17.68 -3.34 7.54
C TRP A 365 17.80 -3.17 6.01
N SER A 366 16.97 -2.31 5.42
CA SER A 366 16.92 -2.11 3.96
C SER A 366 18.25 -1.64 3.40
N ASN A 367 19.00 -0.81 4.14
CA ASN A 367 20.32 -0.33 3.70
C ASN A 367 21.36 -1.45 3.61
N ILE A 368 21.39 -2.38 4.57
CA ILE A 368 22.35 -3.50 4.58
C ILE A 368 21.85 -4.73 3.82
N GLY A 369 20.53 -4.83 3.60
CA GLY A 369 19.89 -5.88 2.83
C GLY A 369 19.74 -5.50 1.36
N LEU A 370 18.51 -5.12 0.99
CA LEU A 370 18.14 -4.84 -0.40
C LEU A 370 18.98 -3.71 -1.02
N GLY A 371 19.23 -2.63 -0.29
CA GLY A 371 20.00 -1.47 -0.79
C GLY A 371 21.43 -1.86 -1.17
N ALA A 372 22.14 -2.59 -0.29
CA ALA A 372 23.48 -3.08 -0.59
C ALA A 372 23.47 -4.04 -1.79
N PHE A 373 22.48 -4.95 -1.87
CA PHE A 373 22.33 -5.85 -3.00
C PHE A 373 22.09 -5.11 -4.32
N LEU A 374 21.17 -4.13 -4.34
CA LEU A 374 20.87 -3.35 -5.55
C LEU A 374 22.10 -2.61 -6.07
N ASN A 375 22.94 -2.05 -5.19
CA ASN A 375 24.19 -1.39 -5.58
C ASN A 375 25.19 -2.36 -6.26
N THR A 376 25.12 -3.67 -5.97
CA THR A 376 25.97 -4.69 -6.62
C THR A 376 25.45 -5.12 -7.99
N ARG A 377 24.20 -4.82 -8.35
CA ARG A 377 23.60 -5.20 -9.65
C ARG A 377 24.06 -4.32 -10.82
N GLU A 378 24.67 -3.16 -10.54
CA GLU A 378 25.13 -2.21 -11.53
C GLU A 378 26.62 -2.41 -11.92
N VAL A 379 27.25 -3.53 -11.49
CA VAL A 379 28.65 -3.85 -11.76
C VAL A 379 28.80 -4.68 -13.06
#